data_cd7d5cd0f6e0a5afa5b008f69ccd04e2
#
_entry.id   cd7d5cd0f6e0a5afa5b008f69ccd04e2
#
_cell.length_a   1.000
_cell.length_b   1.000
_cell.length_c   1.000
_cell.angle_alpha   90.00
_cell.angle_beta   90.00
_cell.angle_gamma   90.00
#
_symmetry.space_group_name_H-M   'P 1'
#
loop_
_entity.id
_entity.type
_entity.pdbx_description
1 polymer ?
#
loop_
_entity_poly.entity_id
_entity_poly.type
_entity_poly.pdbx_seq_one_letter_code
_entity_poly.pdbx_strand_id
1 'polypeptide(L)'
;MAPVSAFALLSVTDPEFDILDELYFVTPFAALRQKTGLPAAELTQHLRSLLERGLIRSYWPDPDTELAYEESSFGALSQDCLFLASKEGLLQHNTR
;
A
#
# COMPACT_ATOMS: atom_id res chain seq x y z
N MET A 1 -11.56 24.33 9.31
CA MET A 1 -10.30 23.98 8.67
C MET A 1 -10.04 22.50 8.64
N ALA A 2 -10.38 21.83 9.72
CA ALA A 2 -10.18 20.40 9.81
C ALA A 2 -10.74 19.61 8.62
N PRO A 3 -11.95 19.96 8.11
CA PRO A 3 -12.50 19.17 6.99
C PRO A 3 -11.60 19.12 5.76
N VAL A 4 -10.94 20.22 5.44
CA VAL A 4 -10.07 20.25 4.26
C VAL A 4 -8.86 19.36 4.48
N SER A 5 -8.23 19.45 5.66
CA SER A 5 -7.07 18.62 5.97
C SER A 5 -7.44 17.16 6.03
N ALA A 6 -8.57 16.83 6.66
CA ALA A 6 -9.01 15.44 6.75
C ALA A 6 -9.26 14.87 5.36
N PHE A 7 -9.88 15.64 4.48
CA PHE A 7 -10.15 15.18 3.13
C PHE A 7 -8.85 14.93 2.36
N ALA A 8 -7.87 15.84 2.51
CA ALA A 8 -6.59 15.67 1.84
C ALA A 8 -5.87 14.42 2.30
N LEU A 9 -5.97 14.07 3.58
CA LEU A 9 -5.35 12.86 4.11
C LEU A 9 -5.97 11.58 3.57
N LEU A 10 -7.23 11.64 3.13
CA LEU A 10 -7.93 10.49 2.58
C LEU A 10 -7.71 10.35 1.08
N SER A 11 -7.19 11.39 0.44
CA SER A 11 -6.92 11.34 -1.01
C SER A 11 -5.67 10.53 -1.29
N VAL A 12 -5.65 9.87 -2.46
CA VAL A 12 -4.47 9.13 -2.90
C VAL A 12 -3.81 9.87 -4.06
N THR A 13 -2.49 9.76 -4.12
CA THR A 13 -1.70 10.33 -5.22
C THR A 13 -1.78 9.41 -6.43
N ASP A 14 -1.29 9.89 -7.58
CA ASP A 14 -1.27 9.05 -8.79
C ASP A 14 -0.49 7.75 -8.60
N PRO A 15 0.73 7.76 -8.03
CA PRO A 15 1.43 6.50 -7.78
C PRO A 15 0.68 5.59 -6.82
N GLU A 16 0.04 6.14 -5.80
CA GLU A 16 -0.75 5.35 -4.85
C GLU A 16 -1.95 4.72 -5.54
N PHE A 17 -2.61 5.47 -6.42
CA PHE A 17 -3.73 4.94 -7.19
C PHE A 17 -3.28 3.76 -8.06
N ASP A 18 -2.13 3.90 -8.72
CA ASP A 18 -1.60 2.83 -9.56
C ASP A 18 -1.28 1.59 -8.75
N ILE A 19 -0.74 1.77 -7.54
CA ILE A 19 -0.46 0.64 -6.65
C ILE A 19 -1.76 -0.04 -6.23
N LEU A 20 -2.75 0.74 -5.80
CA LEU A 20 -4.04 0.18 -5.39
C LEU A 20 -4.71 -0.57 -6.54
N ASP A 21 -4.54 -0.09 -7.76
CA ASP A 21 -5.10 -0.73 -8.95
C ASP A 21 -4.58 -2.17 -9.11
N GLU A 22 -3.36 -2.43 -8.66
CA GLU A 22 -2.76 -3.75 -8.74
C GLU A 22 -3.06 -4.62 -7.52
N LEU A 23 -3.69 -4.08 -6.48
CA LEU A 23 -3.87 -4.78 -5.21
C LEU A 23 -5.28 -5.30 -4.96
N TYR A 24 -6.04 -5.53 -6.01
CA TYR A 24 -7.31 -6.24 -5.89
C TYR A 24 -7.09 -7.70 -5.53
N PHE A 25 -5.87 -8.20 -5.77
CA PHE A 25 -5.44 -9.54 -5.39
C PHE A 25 -4.13 -9.43 -4.64
N VAL A 26 -3.86 -10.41 -3.78
CA VAL A 26 -2.59 -10.47 -3.05
C VAL A 26 -1.44 -10.49 -4.05
N THR A 27 -0.50 -9.55 -3.90
CA THR A 27 0.56 -9.33 -4.88
C THR A 27 1.90 -9.16 -4.17
N PRO A 28 2.95 -9.91 -4.58
CA PRO A 28 4.28 -9.73 -4.00
C PRO A 28 4.91 -8.40 -4.41
N PHE A 29 5.84 -7.94 -3.59
CA PHE A 29 6.58 -6.70 -3.85
C PHE A 29 7.19 -6.68 -5.26
N ALA A 30 7.86 -7.76 -5.65
CA ALA A 30 8.52 -7.82 -6.95
C ALA A 30 7.54 -7.64 -8.11
N ALA A 31 6.36 -8.22 -7.99
CA ALA A 31 5.33 -8.07 -9.02
C ALA A 31 4.79 -6.64 -9.06
N LEU A 32 4.59 -6.02 -7.91
CA LEU A 32 4.18 -4.63 -7.85
C LEU A 32 5.20 -3.72 -8.50
N ARG A 33 6.47 -3.97 -8.21
CA ARG A 33 7.54 -3.18 -8.78
C ARG A 33 7.55 -3.28 -10.30
N GLN A 34 7.37 -4.49 -10.80
CA GLN A 34 7.35 -4.72 -12.24
C GLN A 34 6.15 -4.03 -12.91
N LYS A 35 4.98 -4.13 -12.29
CA LYS A 35 3.75 -3.60 -12.89
C LYS A 35 3.67 -2.09 -12.82
N THR A 36 4.17 -1.50 -11.75
CA THR A 36 4.12 -0.04 -11.59
C THR A 36 5.32 0.66 -12.21
N GLY A 37 6.42 -0.05 -12.41
CA GLY A 37 7.66 0.55 -12.90
C GLY A 37 8.41 1.38 -11.88
N LEU A 38 7.98 1.36 -10.61
CA LEU A 38 8.61 2.18 -9.59
C LEU A 38 9.91 1.55 -9.08
N PRO A 39 10.94 2.35 -8.79
CA PRO A 39 12.12 1.84 -8.10
C PRO A 39 11.76 1.29 -6.72
N ALA A 40 12.54 0.33 -6.24
CA ALA A 40 12.25 -0.33 -4.96
C ALA A 40 12.10 0.65 -3.81
N ALA A 41 13.01 1.62 -3.70
CA ALA A 41 12.95 2.58 -2.59
C ALA A 41 11.69 3.43 -2.66
N GLU A 42 11.31 3.87 -3.84
CA GLU A 42 10.11 4.68 -4.03
C GLU A 42 8.85 3.87 -3.75
N LEU A 43 8.80 2.64 -4.25
CA LEU A 43 7.66 1.75 -3.99
C LEU A 43 7.50 1.51 -2.50
N THR A 44 8.62 1.26 -1.79
CA THR A 44 8.58 1.06 -0.34
C THR A 44 7.98 2.27 0.37
N GLN A 45 8.34 3.48 -0.04
CA GLN A 45 7.80 4.69 0.58
C GLN A 45 6.29 4.81 0.35
N HIS A 46 5.83 4.53 -0.85
CA HIS A 46 4.38 4.58 -1.11
C HIS A 46 3.64 3.51 -0.34
N LEU A 47 4.19 2.29 -0.27
CA LEU A 47 3.58 1.22 0.50
C LEU A 47 3.50 1.57 1.98
N ARG A 48 4.56 2.18 2.52
CA ARG A 48 4.58 2.64 3.90
C ARG A 48 3.43 3.62 4.17
N SER A 49 3.28 4.61 3.31
CA SER A 49 2.22 5.59 3.45
C SER A 49 0.84 4.94 3.41
N LEU A 50 0.63 4.02 2.47
CA LEU A 50 -0.64 3.33 2.35
C LEU A 50 -0.94 2.45 3.57
N LEU A 51 0.08 1.77 4.11
CA LEU A 51 -0.08 0.97 5.32
C LEU A 51 -0.43 1.85 6.52
N GLU A 52 0.25 2.98 6.66
CA GLU A 52 0.01 3.88 7.79
C GLU A 52 -1.41 4.45 7.78
N ARG A 53 -1.98 4.60 6.61
CA ARG A 53 -3.35 5.11 6.46
C ARG A 53 -4.41 4.00 6.42
N GLY A 54 -3.98 2.75 6.56
CA GLY A 54 -4.90 1.62 6.56
C GLY A 54 -5.53 1.31 5.22
N LEU A 55 -4.91 1.74 4.11
CA LEU A 55 -5.45 1.54 2.78
C LEU A 55 -5.01 0.23 2.15
N ILE A 56 -3.96 -0.39 2.68
CA ILE A 56 -3.52 -1.71 2.26
C ILE A 56 -3.16 -2.55 3.49
N ARG A 57 -3.05 -3.86 3.26
CA ARG A 57 -2.59 -4.82 4.25
C ARG A 57 -1.35 -5.51 3.73
N SER A 58 -0.48 -5.93 4.63
CA SER A 58 0.73 -6.68 4.26
C SER A 58 0.70 -8.05 4.87
N TYR A 59 1.35 -9.00 4.21
CA TYR A 59 1.38 -10.42 4.63
C TYR A 59 2.80 -10.94 4.53
N TRP A 60 3.18 -11.74 5.52
CA TRP A 60 4.50 -12.37 5.57
C TRP A 60 4.47 -13.41 6.69
N PRO A 61 5.07 -14.60 6.50
CA PRO A 61 5.86 -15.06 5.36
C PRO A 61 5.03 -15.65 4.22
N ASP A 62 3.72 -15.73 4.39
CA ASP A 62 2.83 -16.29 3.37
C ASP A 62 1.55 -15.46 3.27
N PRO A 63 0.72 -15.69 2.24
CA PRO A 63 -0.48 -14.85 2.03
C PRO A 63 -1.58 -15.06 3.07
N ASP A 64 -1.46 -16.06 3.92
CA ASP A 64 -2.47 -16.30 4.96
C ASP A 64 -2.09 -15.68 6.29
N THR A 65 -0.88 -15.13 6.41
CA THR A 65 -0.38 -14.57 7.66
C THR A 65 -0.26 -13.06 7.55
N GLU A 66 -1.25 -12.35 8.07
CA GLU A 66 -1.19 -10.88 8.04
C GLU A 66 -0.12 -10.38 8.98
N LEU A 67 0.68 -9.44 8.49
CA LEU A 67 1.76 -8.83 9.24
C LEU A 67 1.34 -7.43 9.66
N ALA A 68 1.30 -7.19 10.97
CA ALA A 68 1.01 -5.84 11.47
C ALA A 68 2.13 -4.89 11.05
N TYR A 69 1.76 -3.71 10.57
CA TYR A 69 2.74 -2.72 10.16
C TYR A 69 3.51 -2.21 11.37
N GLU A 70 4.84 -2.23 11.25
CA GLU A 70 5.75 -1.63 12.23
C GLU A 70 6.77 -0.82 11.46
N GLU A 71 6.84 0.47 11.78
CA GLU A 71 7.74 1.36 11.06
C GLU A 71 9.20 0.91 11.15
N SER A 72 9.61 0.42 12.31
CA SER A 72 11.02 0.07 12.54
C SER A 72 11.49 -1.12 11.73
N SER A 73 10.60 -2.03 11.35
CA SER A 73 10.98 -3.25 10.64
C SER A 73 10.54 -3.28 9.18
N PHE A 74 9.63 -2.40 8.78
CA PHE A 74 9.05 -2.49 7.45
C PHE A 74 10.10 -2.31 6.35
N GLY A 75 11.03 -1.38 6.53
CA GLY A 75 12.07 -1.15 5.52
C GLY A 75 12.87 -2.39 5.18
N ALA A 76 13.13 -3.25 6.18
CA ALA A 76 13.88 -4.47 5.96
C ALA A 76 13.02 -5.59 5.38
N LEU A 77 11.72 -5.62 5.69
CA LEU A 77 10.83 -6.72 5.29
C LEU A 77 10.03 -6.44 4.03
N SER A 78 9.94 -5.18 3.59
CA SER A 78 9.01 -4.79 2.54
C SER A 78 9.14 -5.62 1.26
N GLN A 79 10.37 -5.92 0.86
CA GLN A 79 10.60 -6.64 -0.39
C GLN A 79 10.24 -8.12 -0.32
N ASP A 80 10.03 -8.64 0.90
CA ASP A 80 9.63 -10.03 1.10
C ASP A 80 8.13 -10.16 1.37
N CYS A 81 7.42 -9.05 1.50
CA CYS A 81 6.01 -9.06 1.85
C CYS A 81 5.12 -9.20 0.62
N LEU A 82 3.88 -9.63 0.88
CA LEU A 82 2.80 -9.60 -0.09
C LEU A 82 1.83 -8.52 0.38
N PHE A 83 1.10 -7.93 -0.56
CA PHE A 83 0.21 -6.80 -0.26
C PHE A 83 -1.16 -6.99 -0.86
N LEU A 84 -2.16 -6.40 -0.24
CA LEU A 84 -3.55 -6.46 -0.68
C LEU A 84 -4.22 -5.15 -0.27
N ALA A 85 -5.08 -4.58 -1.13
CA ALA A 85 -5.83 -3.40 -0.75
C ALA A 85 -6.82 -3.76 0.35
N SER A 86 -6.95 -2.88 1.34
CA SER A 86 -7.98 -3.02 2.35
C SER A 86 -9.31 -2.57 1.79
N LYS A 87 -10.40 -2.76 2.55
CA LYS A 87 -11.70 -2.25 2.15
C LYS A 87 -11.63 -0.74 1.92
N GLU A 88 -10.98 -0.02 2.81
CA GLU A 88 -10.82 1.42 2.68
C GLU A 88 -10.00 1.78 1.44
N GLY A 89 -8.97 1.00 1.14
CA GLY A 89 -8.16 1.22 -0.05
C GLY A 89 -8.97 1.05 -1.32
N LEU A 90 -9.81 0.03 -1.38
CA LEU A 90 -10.67 -0.19 -2.54
C LEU A 90 -11.67 0.95 -2.69
N LEU A 91 -12.22 1.45 -1.58
CA LEU A 91 -13.13 2.60 -1.64
C LEU A 91 -12.43 3.84 -2.19
N GLN A 92 -11.21 4.11 -1.72
CA GLN A 92 -10.44 5.25 -2.23
C GLN A 92 -10.16 5.11 -3.72
N HIS A 93 -9.81 3.91 -4.17
CA HIS A 93 -9.55 3.64 -5.58
C HIS A 93 -10.81 3.87 -6.42
N ASN A 94 -11.96 3.42 -5.94
CA ASN A 94 -13.20 3.49 -6.70
C ASN A 94 -13.86 4.86 -6.68
N THR A 95 -13.49 5.74 -5.76
CA THR A 95 -14.06 7.08 -5.67
C THR A 95 -13.21 8.13 -6.36
N ARG A 96 -12.06 7.74 -6.86
CA ARG A 96 -11.22 8.65 -7.60
C ARG A 96 -11.63 8.69 -9.07
#